data_e58ed72dca2cf891ce7d661ae58eebea
#
_entry.id   e58ed72dca2cf891ce7d661ae58eebea
#
_cell.length_a   1.000
_cell.length_b   1.000
_cell.length_c   1.000
_cell.angle_alpha   90.00
_cell.angle_beta   90.00
_cell.angle_gamma   90.00
#
_symmetry.space_group_name_H-M   'P 1'
#
loop_
_entity.id
_entity.type
_entity.pdbx_description
1 polymer ?
#
loop_
_entity_poly.entity_id
_entity_poly.type
_entity_poly.pdbx_seq_one_letter_code
_entity_poly.pdbx_strand_id
1 'polypeptide(L)'
;MHDYVYGAGLALAEIAGHFTGAAEKTGRCSEAPTGSAERSTEKRSRKLNLLGATPLDLGPQSAVDAIKKRLKNYGWEILSTWAMGDTLEALSRAGEAAVNLVVSSVGIPAANVLKEKFGTPFLVGTPVEGYEGQISDALERIADRSCGEWVNKKDDSAEESGGQILGKQEELWKVTPEQVIYFQGRNSLSAVSDPSGESREMPDKDEVFFSVPDITIIGEPVTMGSLAAVIEQKYGKKVQLLCPLEITEGLLRKGDETICGEEAMEEKLKTARIIVADPLYRPICPKTAIFYEMPHIAFSGRIYLRKYFPE
;
A
#
# COMPACT_ATOMS: atom_id res chain seq x y z
N MET A 1 -7.00 -21.95 -8.19
CA MET A 1 -7.01 -21.04 -9.38
C MET A 1 -6.62 -19.70 -8.84
N HIS A 2 -5.54 -19.11 -9.32
CA HIS A 2 -5.08 -17.81 -8.84
C HIS A 2 -5.77 -16.69 -9.61
N ASP A 3 -6.00 -15.54 -8.95
CA ASP A 3 -6.54 -14.35 -9.59
C ASP A 3 -5.44 -13.54 -10.33
N TYR A 4 -5.83 -12.37 -10.89
CA TYR A 4 -4.90 -11.52 -11.64
C TYR A 4 -3.78 -10.94 -10.76
N VAL A 5 -4.02 -10.76 -9.45
CA VAL A 5 -3.04 -10.20 -8.51
C VAL A 5 -1.82 -11.08 -8.46
N TYR A 6 -2.03 -12.40 -8.35
CA TYR A 6 -0.95 -13.36 -8.30
C TYR A 6 -0.10 -13.34 -9.58
N GLY A 7 -0.75 -13.44 -10.75
CA GLY A 7 -0.04 -13.44 -12.04
C GLY A 7 0.71 -12.15 -12.33
N ALA A 8 0.07 -11.00 -12.12
CA ALA A 8 0.68 -9.69 -12.34
C ALA A 8 1.80 -9.42 -11.34
N GLY A 9 1.63 -9.82 -10.08
CA GLY A 9 2.66 -9.65 -9.05
C GLY A 9 3.93 -10.45 -9.36
N LEU A 10 3.80 -11.71 -9.77
CA LEU A 10 4.95 -12.50 -10.19
C LEU A 10 5.65 -11.91 -11.42
N ALA A 11 4.90 -11.42 -12.41
CA ALA A 11 5.49 -10.76 -13.58
C ALA A 11 6.31 -9.53 -13.19
N LEU A 12 5.81 -8.70 -12.26
CA LEU A 12 6.56 -7.55 -11.76
C LEU A 12 7.80 -7.97 -10.95
N ALA A 13 7.72 -9.06 -10.19
CA ALA A 13 8.88 -9.60 -9.48
C ALA A 13 9.98 -10.07 -10.44
N GLU A 14 9.63 -10.78 -11.51
CA GLU A 14 10.55 -11.20 -12.55
C GLU A 14 11.22 -9.99 -13.25
N ILE A 15 10.44 -8.95 -13.57
CA ILE A 15 10.97 -7.70 -14.10
C ILE A 15 11.96 -7.08 -13.10
N ALA A 16 11.62 -7.04 -11.81
CA ALA A 16 12.51 -6.52 -10.77
C ALA A 16 13.81 -7.32 -10.66
N GLY A 17 13.75 -8.64 -10.79
CA GLY A 17 14.91 -9.51 -10.76
C GLY A 17 15.87 -9.30 -11.94
N HIS A 18 15.31 -9.23 -13.14
CA HIS A 18 16.10 -9.28 -14.39
C HIS A 18 16.49 -7.90 -14.95
N PHE A 19 15.57 -6.93 -14.90
CA PHE A 19 15.77 -5.64 -15.60
C PHE A 19 16.36 -4.53 -14.74
N THR A 20 16.42 -4.70 -13.40
CA THR A 20 17.03 -3.69 -12.55
C THR A 20 18.54 -3.90 -12.48
N GLY A 21 19.29 -2.94 -13.00
CA GLY A 21 20.77 -2.94 -12.92
C GLY A 21 21.28 -2.75 -11.49
N ALA A 22 22.54 -3.17 -11.25
CA ALA A 22 23.24 -2.74 -10.04
C ALA A 22 23.34 -1.22 -10.08
N ALA A 23 22.67 -0.53 -9.15
CA ALA A 23 22.85 0.90 -9.00
C ALA A 23 24.34 1.15 -8.68
N GLU A 24 25.02 2.00 -9.44
CA GLU A 24 26.24 2.61 -8.94
C GLU A 24 25.87 3.28 -7.60
N LYS A 25 26.54 2.88 -6.54
CA LYS A 25 26.23 3.27 -5.14
C LYS A 25 26.56 4.76 -4.87
N THR A 26 26.20 5.64 -5.78
CA THR A 26 26.37 7.08 -5.65
C THR A 26 25.16 7.66 -4.92
N GLY A 27 25.28 7.84 -3.61
CA GLY A 27 24.40 8.71 -2.84
C GLY A 27 23.53 8.10 -1.74
N ARG A 28 23.71 6.84 -1.33
CA ARG A 28 22.88 6.24 -0.24
C ARG A 28 23.37 6.57 1.16
N CYS A 29 24.35 7.09 1.48
CA CYS A 29 24.95 7.66 2.69
C CYS A 29 26.41 7.97 2.35
N SER A 30 26.75 9.22 2.17
CA SER A 30 28.13 9.65 2.28
C SER A 30 28.63 9.21 3.66
N GLU A 31 29.80 8.57 3.71
CA GLU A 31 30.45 8.18 4.96
C GLU A 31 30.43 9.38 5.91
N ALA A 32 29.94 9.16 7.12
CA ALA A 32 29.94 10.20 8.14
C ALA A 32 31.38 10.68 8.30
N PRO A 33 31.68 11.98 8.16
CA PRO A 33 33.00 12.50 8.45
C PRO A 33 33.27 12.28 9.94
N THR A 34 34.35 11.59 10.25
CA THR A 34 34.92 11.50 11.59
C THR A 34 35.44 12.88 11.96
N GLY A 35 34.60 13.73 12.50
CA GLY A 35 34.97 15.07 12.95
C GLY A 35 33.74 15.83 13.42
N SER A 36 33.76 16.28 14.66
CA SER A 36 32.80 17.19 15.28
C SER A 36 32.68 18.48 14.50
N ALA A 37 31.73 18.59 13.59
CA ALA A 37 31.30 19.87 13.01
C ALA A 37 29.92 19.72 12.40
N GLU A 38 29.00 20.54 12.86
CA GLU A 38 27.76 21.04 12.25
C GLU A 38 27.03 20.05 11.31
N ARG A 39 25.90 19.53 11.81
CA ARG A 39 24.89 18.81 10.96
C ARG A 39 24.49 19.71 9.80
N SER A 40 25.27 19.67 8.73
CA SER A 40 24.81 20.14 7.43
C SER A 40 23.58 19.33 7.09
N THR A 41 22.44 19.96 6.94
CA THR A 41 21.20 19.41 6.40
C THR A 41 21.41 19.14 4.90
N GLU A 42 22.25 18.16 4.56
CA GLU A 42 22.24 17.61 3.20
C GLU A 42 20.84 17.06 2.94
N LYS A 43 20.18 17.65 1.98
CA LYS A 43 18.82 17.31 1.56
C LYS A 43 18.85 15.85 1.09
N ARG A 44 18.42 14.93 1.98
CA ARG A 44 18.40 13.48 1.70
C ARG A 44 17.66 13.22 0.42
N SER A 45 18.11 12.23 -0.34
CA SER A 45 17.47 11.84 -1.60
C SER A 45 16.03 11.39 -1.32
N ARG A 46 15.05 12.20 -1.76
CA ARG A 46 13.61 11.87 -1.69
C ARG A 46 13.16 11.20 -2.99
N LYS A 47 13.92 10.18 -3.42
CA LYS A 47 13.60 9.39 -4.61
C LYS A 47 12.81 8.15 -4.22
N LEU A 48 11.70 7.89 -4.89
CA LEU A 48 10.90 6.70 -4.68
C LEU A 48 10.51 6.02 -5.99
N ASN A 49 10.27 4.71 -5.92
CA ASN A 49 9.56 3.96 -6.95
C ASN A 49 8.10 3.77 -6.55
N LEU A 50 7.19 3.88 -7.51
CA LEU A 50 5.77 3.60 -7.36
C LEU A 50 5.50 2.20 -7.92
N LEU A 51 5.15 1.25 -7.06
CA LEU A 51 4.97 -0.16 -7.41
C LEU A 51 3.49 -0.57 -7.37
N GLY A 52 3.07 -1.42 -8.30
CA GLY A 52 1.69 -1.92 -8.36
C GLY A 52 0.71 -0.96 -9.04
N ALA A 53 1.21 0.05 -9.77
CA ALA A 53 0.35 0.96 -10.52
C ALA A 53 -0.19 0.31 -11.79
N THR A 54 -1.06 -0.70 -11.65
CA THR A 54 -1.62 -1.42 -12.81
C THR A 54 -2.90 -0.77 -13.32
N PRO A 55 -3.23 -0.92 -14.62
CA PRO A 55 -4.52 -0.46 -15.16
C PRO A 55 -5.71 -1.14 -14.49
N LEU A 56 -5.55 -2.36 -14.00
CA LEU A 56 -6.61 -3.13 -13.36
C LEU A 56 -6.98 -2.55 -11.99
N ASP A 57 -5.99 -2.06 -11.23
CA ASP A 57 -6.19 -1.54 -9.87
C ASP A 57 -6.49 -0.04 -9.84
N LEU A 58 -5.72 0.75 -10.60
CA LEU A 58 -5.81 2.21 -10.52
C LEU A 58 -6.60 2.85 -11.68
N GLY A 59 -6.94 2.06 -12.70
CA GLY A 59 -7.70 2.58 -13.82
C GLY A 59 -6.86 3.39 -14.82
N PRO A 60 -7.32 4.57 -15.26
CA PRO A 60 -6.67 5.34 -16.30
C PRO A 60 -5.36 5.98 -15.83
N GLN A 61 -4.48 6.32 -16.79
CA GLN A 61 -3.20 7.00 -16.53
C GLN A 61 -3.35 8.25 -15.65
N SER A 62 -4.45 8.99 -15.82
CA SER A 62 -4.74 10.20 -15.03
C SER A 62 -4.82 9.95 -13.51
N ALA A 63 -5.25 8.75 -13.09
CA ALA A 63 -5.27 8.39 -11.67
C ALA A 63 -3.84 8.23 -11.12
N VAL A 64 -2.96 7.57 -11.89
CA VAL A 64 -1.53 7.45 -11.55
C VAL A 64 -0.85 8.83 -11.52
N ASP A 65 -1.16 9.69 -12.50
CA ASP A 65 -0.63 11.05 -12.55
C ASP A 65 -1.07 11.90 -11.35
N ALA A 66 -2.31 11.70 -10.88
CA ALA A 66 -2.80 12.33 -9.66
C ALA A 66 -2.02 11.87 -8.42
N ILE A 67 -1.72 10.58 -8.29
CA ILE A 67 -0.87 10.03 -7.22
C ILE A 67 0.54 10.65 -7.30
N LYS A 68 1.16 10.64 -8.47
CA LYS A 68 2.48 11.26 -8.69
C LYS A 68 2.48 12.74 -8.30
N LYS A 69 1.45 13.49 -8.69
CA LYS A 69 1.31 14.92 -8.36
C LYS A 69 1.22 15.15 -6.84
N ARG A 70 0.40 14.35 -6.14
CA ARG A 70 0.30 14.42 -4.68
C ARG A 70 1.65 14.20 -4.00
N LEU A 71 2.37 13.15 -4.36
CA LEU A 71 3.70 12.83 -3.80
C LEU A 71 4.73 13.94 -4.12
N LYS A 72 4.72 14.49 -5.34
CA LYS A 72 5.59 15.61 -5.72
C LYS A 72 5.32 16.86 -4.89
N ASN A 73 4.08 17.14 -4.49
CA ASN A 73 3.75 18.27 -3.63
C ASN A 73 4.41 18.17 -2.23
N TYR A 74 4.72 16.95 -1.77
CA TYR A 74 5.49 16.68 -0.55
C TYR A 74 7.00 16.56 -0.80
N GLY A 75 7.46 16.88 -2.00
CA GLY A 75 8.88 16.92 -2.36
C GLY A 75 9.48 15.57 -2.74
N TRP A 76 8.66 14.54 -3.02
CA TRP A 76 9.13 13.26 -3.53
C TRP A 76 9.38 13.31 -5.03
N GLU A 77 10.54 12.82 -5.45
CA GLU A 77 10.89 12.55 -6.85
C GLU A 77 10.49 11.11 -7.19
N ILE A 78 9.61 10.94 -8.17
CA ILE A 78 9.22 9.61 -8.65
C ILE A 78 10.26 9.16 -9.67
N LEU A 79 11.05 8.17 -9.30
CA LEU A 79 12.13 7.63 -10.14
C LEU A 79 11.57 6.68 -11.20
N SER A 80 10.67 5.81 -10.79
CA SER A 80 9.99 4.89 -11.70
C SER A 80 8.57 4.58 -11.24
N THR A 81 7.70 4.24 -12.19
CA THR A 81 6.32 3.79 -11.97
C THR A 81 6.13 2.45 -12.66
N TRP A 82 5.84 1.44 -11.86
CA TRP A 82 5.80 0.06 -12.35
C TRP A 82 4.40 -0.32 -12.80
N ALA A 83 4.36 -0.77 -14.04
CA ALA A 83 3.23 -1.21 -14.86
C ALA A 83 2.45 -0.10 -15.60
N MET A 84 2.66 1.19 -15.30
CA MET A 84 1.99 2.28 -16.04
C MET A 84 2.88 3.51 -16.22
N GLY A 85 3.15 3.83 -17.47
CA GLY A 85 3.63 5.16 -17.84
C GLY A 85 5.12 5.41 -17.72
N ASP A 86 5.95 4.38 -17.56
CA ASP A 86 7.40 4.51 -17.56
C ASP A 86 8.09 3.56 -18.56
N THR A 87 9.36 3.88 -18.85
CA THR A 87 10.21 3.11 -19.75
C THR A 87 11.00 2.04 -18.98
N LEU A 88 11.49 1.01 -19.68
CA LEU A 88 12.39 0.02 -19.11
C LEU A 88 13.69 0.65 -18.56
N GLU A 89 14.14 1.75 -19.17
CA GLU A 89 15.29 2.51 -18.67
C GLU A 89 15.03 3.12 -17.29
N ALA A 90 13.84 3.70 -17.06
CA ALA A 90 13.45 4.18 -15.73
C ALA A 90 13.39 3.03 -14.71
N LEU A 91 12.86 1.88 -15.11
CA LEU A 91 12.80 0.69 -14.26
C LEU A 91 14.20 0.15 -13.93
N SER A 92 15.14 0.19 -14.86
CA SER A 92 16.51 -0.27 -14.62
C SER A 92 17.22 0.51 -13.51
N ARG A 93 16.82 1.76 -13.27
CA ARG A 93 17.33 2.63 -12.21
C ARG A 93 16.64 2.49 -10.86
N ALA A 94 15.71 1.55 -10.71
CA ALA A 94 14.90 1.38 -9.48
C ALA A 94 15.76 1.21 -8.20
N GLY A 95 16.99 0.69 -8.31
CA GLY A 95 17.93 0.58 -7.20
C GLY A 95 18.40 1.91 -6.61
N GLU A 96 18.25 3.06 -7.32
CA GLU A 96 18.62 4.39 -6.83
C GLU A 96 17.58 4.98 -5.84
N ALA A 97 16.40 4.37 -5.73
CA ALA A 97 15.36 4.88 -4.85
C ALA A 97 15.72 4.71 -3.37
N ALA A 98 15.37 5.70 -2.56
CA ALA A 98 15.52 5.63 -1.10
C ALA A 98 14.45 4.71 -0.47
N VAL A 99 13.27 4.62 -1.08
CA VAL A 99 12.13 3.85 -0.59
C VAL A 99 11.22 3.46 -1.77
N ASN A 100 10.49 2.36 -1.64
CA ASN A 100 9.44 1.97 -2.57
C ASN A 100 8.06 2.23 -1.95
N LEU A 101 7.11 2.75 -2.72
CA LEU A 101 5.70 2.86 -2.33
C LEU A 101 4.87 1.86 -3.13
N VAL A 102 4.25 0.93 -2.44
CA VAL A 102 3.35 -0.08 -3.00
C VAL A 102 1.92 0.42 -2.91
N VAL A 103 1.30 0.70 -4.06
CA VAL A 103 -0.05 1.30 -4.13
C VAL A 103 -1.16 0.30 -4.42
N SER A 104 -0.83 -0.93 -4.76
CA SER A 104 -1.74 -2.08 -4.80
C SER A 104 -0.98 -3.36 -4.45
N SER A 105 -1.70 -4.40 -4.04
CA SER A 105 -1.14 -5.70 -3.65
C SER A 105 -0.25 -6.33 -4.72
N VAL A 106 -0.52 -6.06 -6.00
CA VAL A 106 0.28 -6.51 -7.14
C VAL A 106 1.75 -6.06 -7.07
N GLY A 107 2.04 -4.93 -6.40
CA GLY A 107 3.38 -4.39 -6.27
C GLY A 107 4.26 -5.07 -5.20
N ILE A 108 3.68 -5.88 -4.31
CA ILE A 108 4.38 -6.47 -3.17
C ILE A 108 5.53 -7.40 -3.57
N PRO A 109 5.34 -8.34 -4.51
CA PRO A 109 6.43 -9.22 -4.94
C PRO A 109 7.64 -8.44 -5.47
N ALA A 110 7.41 -7.45 -6.32
CA ALA A 110 8.49 -6.60 -6.84
C ALA A 110 9.18 -5.81 -5.70
N ALA A 111 8.42 -5.32 -4.70
CA ALA A 111 8.98 -4.61 -3.56
C ALA A 111 9.92 -5.50 -2.72
N ASN A 112 9.54 -6.78 -2.51
CA ASN A 112 10.38 -7.73 -1.80
C ASN A 112 11.65 -8.07 -2.58
N VAL A 113 11.57 -8.26 -3.92
CA VAL A 113 12.75 -8.46 -4.77
C VAL A 113 13.68 -7.25 -4.71
N LEU A 114 13.16 -6.02 -4.81
CA LEU A 114 13.99 -4.80 -4.72
C LEU A 114 14.60 -4.62 -3.32
N LYS A 115 13.89 -5.04 -2.26
CA LYS A 115 14.41 -5.05 -0.90
C LYS A 115 15.55 -6.05 -0.74
N GLU A 116 15.40 -7.27 -1.27
CA GLU A 116 16.45 -8.30 -1.24
C GLU A 116 17.67 -7.86 -2.05
N LYS A 117 17.45 -7.38 -3.29
CA LYS A 117 18.51 -7.04 -4.26
C LYS A 117 19.27 -5.76 -3.89
N PHE A 118 18.58 -4.72 -3.41
CA PHE A 118 19.17 -3.40 -3.17
C PHE A 118 19.02 -2.91 -1.72
N GLY A 119 18.36 -3.68 -0.85
CA GLY A 119 18.02 -3.24 0.51
C GLY A 119 17.04 -2.06 0.54
N THR A 120 16.35 -1.76 -0.56
CA THR A 120 15.40 -0.64 -0.61
C THR A 120 14.16 -1.01 0.19
N PRO A 121 13.85 -0.32 1.29
CA PRO A 121 12.67 -0.60 2.09
C PRO A 121 11.41 -0.22 1.32
N PHE A 122 10.25 -0.68 1.79
CA PHE A 122 8.99 -0.29 1.17
C PHE A 122 7.89 -0.02 2.18
N LEU A 123 6.94 0.82 1.77
CA LEU A 123 5.68 1.14 2.45
C LEU A 123 4.52 0.68 1.58
N VAL A 124 3.48 0.12 2.20
CA VAL A 124 2.23 -0.29 1.53
C VAL A 124 1.12 0.69 1.89
N GLY A 125 0.54 1.33 0.88
CA GLY A 125 -0.56 2.28 1.02
C GLY A 125 -0.72 3.15 -0.21
N THR A 126 -1.96 3.58 -0.46
CA THR A 126 -2.29 4.43 -1.62
C THR A 126 -2.50 5.87 -1.16
N PRO A 127 -1.85 6.87 -1.80
CA PRO A 127 -2.02 8.27 -1.47
C PRO A 127 -3.39 8.80 -1.92
N VAL A 128 -4.45 8.36 -1.23
CA VAL A 128 -5.80 8.89 -1.42
C VAL A 128 -5.88 10.29 -0.82
N GLU A 129 -6.87 11.09 -1.26
CA GLU A 129 -7.04 12.47 -0.82
C GLU A 129 -7.19 12.57 0.70
N GLY A 130 -6.34 13.39 1.30
CA GLY A 130 -6.28 13.59 2.75
C GLY A 130 -5.38 12.61 3.51
N TYR A 131 -4.71 11.69 2.80
CA TYR A 131 -3.79 10.70 3.40
C TYR A 131 -2.34 10.87 2.95
N GLU A 132 -2.10 11.71 1.96
CA GLU A 132 -0.80 11.91 1.33
C GLU A 132 0.28 12.41 2.31
N GLY A 133 -0.09 13.25 3.27
CA GLY A 133 0.84 13.75 4.30
C GLY A 133 1.35 12.63 5.20
N GLN A 134 0.43 11.78 5.68
CA GLN A 134 0.79 10.64 6.53
C GLN A 134 1.65 9.62 5.79
N ILE A 135 1.36 9.38 4.51
CA ILE A 135 2.20 8.53 3.66
C ILE A 135 3.59 9.16 3.50
N SER A 136 3.67 10.46 3.22
CA SER A 136 4.96 11.16 3.11
C SER A 136 5.79 11.03 4.38
N ASP A 137 5.21 11.28 5.56
CA ASP A 137 5.89 11.17 6.84
C ASP A 137 6.34 9.73 7.14
N ALA A 138 5.54 8.73 6.74
CA ALA A 138 5.89 7.33 6.89
C ALA A 138 7.02 6.91 5.95
N LEU A 139 7.01 7.38 4.69
CA LEU A 139 8.08 7.15 3.73
C LEU A 139 9.41 7.73 4.24
N GLU A 140 9.41 8.95 4.81
CA GLU A 140 10.60 9.55 5.40
C GLU A 140 11.14 8.71 6.55
N ARG A 141 10.28 8.31 7.49
CA ARG A 141 10.67 7.47 8.62
C ARG A 141 11.29 6.14 8.20
N ILE A 142 10.75 5.50 7.15
CA ILE A 142 11.24 4.21 6.65
C ILE A 142 12.57 4.40 5.92
N ALA A 143 12.69 5.43 5.07
CA ALA A 143 13.92 5.75 4.38
C ALA A 143 15.07 6.07 5.36
N ASP A 144 14.77 6.75 6.47
CA ASP A 144 15.75 7.10 7.50
C ASP A 144 16.25 5.89 8.29
N ARG A 145 15.37 4.96 8.67
CA ARG A 145 15.73 3.74 9.42
C ARG A 145 16.66 2.83 8.63
N SER A 146 16.39 2.64 7.35
CA SER A 146 17.18 1.74 6.51
C SER A 146 18.62 2.25 6.28
N CYS A 147 18.84 3.55 6.36
CA CYS A 147 20.17 4.12 6.28
C CYS A 147 21.07 3.68 7.47
N GLY A 148 20.49 3.54 8.68
CA GLY A 148 21.22 3.08 9.86
C GLY A 148 21.54 1.59 9.88
N GLU A 149 20.66 0.74 9.36
CA GLU A 149 20.85 -0.72 9.36
C GLU A 149 21.86 -1.21 8.31
N TRP A 150 21.97 -0.51 7.18
CA TRP A 150 22.89 -0.86 6.10
C TRP A 150 24.37 -0.58 6.45
N VAL A 151 24.64 0.42 7.26
CA VAL A 151 26.01 0.73 7.72
C VAL A 151 26.59 -0.42 8.56
N ASN A 152 25.73 -1.15 9.29
CA ASN A 152 26.14 -2.25 10.16
C ASN A 152 26.26 -3.63 9.47
N LYS A 153 25.80 -3.79 8.22
CA LYS A 153 25.84 -5.06 7.46
C LYS A 153 26.96 -5.15 6.40
N LYS A 154 27.97 -4.29 6.46
CA LYS A 154 29.03 -4.23 5.45
C LYS A 154 30.09 -5.33 5.51
N ASP A 155 30.03 -6.26 6.46
CA ASP A 155 30.89 -7.45 6.52
C ASP A 155 30.02 -8.71 6.42
N ASP A 156 30.03 -9.32 5.28
CA ASP A 156 29.91 -10.70 4.90
C ASP A 156 29.16 -10.92 3.57
N SER A 157 29.94 -11.42 2.60
CA SER A 157 29.52 -12.19 1.39
C SER A 157 28.56 -11.54 0.41
N ALA A 158 29.12 -10.77 -0.52
CA ALA A 158 28.56 -10.61 -1.87
C ALA A 158 28.94 -11.85 -2.69
N GLU A 159 28.21 -12.93 -2.57
CA GLU A 159 28.20 -13.98 -3.58
C GLU A 159 27.00 -13.78 -4.52
N GLU A 160 27.32 -13.84 -5.82
CA GLU A 160 26.40 -13.74 -6.94
C GLU A 160 25.27 -14.80 -6.81
N SER A 161 24.10 -14.44 -6.33
CA SER A 161 22.89 -15.27 -6.45
C SER A 161 21.96 -14.73 -7.52
N GLY A 162 22.45 -14.71 -8.75
CA GLY A 162 21.60 -14.58 -9.94
C GLY A 162 20.99 -15.94 -10.30
N GLY A 163 20.06 -16.44 -9.51
CA GLY A 163 19.43 -17.71 -9.85
C GLY A 163 18.38 -18.16 -8.84
N GLN A 164 17.12 -18.20 -9.28
CA GLN A 164 15.95 -18.76 -8.61
C GLN A 164 15.17 -17.84 -7.66
N ILE A 165 14.59 -16.77 -8.21
CA ILE A 165 13.46 -16.04 -7.57
C ILE A 165 12.23 -16.98 -7.43
N LEU A 166 12.08 -17.95 -8.31
CA LEU A 166 10.95 -18.89 -8.36
C LEU A 166 10.90 -19.95 -7.21
N GLY A 167 11.99 -20.14 -6.45
CA GLY A 167 12.05 -21.16 -5.39
C GLY A 167 11.32 -20.83 -4.09
N LYS A 168 10.94 -19.56 -3.89
CA LYS A 168 10.34 -19.05 -2.65
C LYS A 168 9.15 -18.12 -2.90
N GLN A 169 8.24 -18.54 -3.77
CA GLN A 169 7.11 -17.70 -4.19
C GLN A 169 6.28 -17.16 -3.02
N GLU A 170 6.06 -17.96 -1.97
CA GLU A 170 5.32 -17.51 -0.79
C GLU A 170 6.02 -16.38 -0.03
N GLU A 171 7.35 -16.33 -0.03
CA GLU A 171 8.10 -15.26 0.65
C GLU A 171 8.00 -13.92 -0.08
N LEU A 172 7.76 -13.92 -1.39
CA LEU A 172 7.59 -12.71 -2.18
C LEU A 172 6.34 -11.90 -1.80
N TRP A 173 5.36 -12.54 -1.15
CA TRP A 173 4.11 -11.91 -0.76
C TRP A 173 4.10 -11.43 0.69
N LYS A 174 5.14 -11.68 1.48
CA LYS A 174 5.16 -11.33 2.90
C LYS A 174 5.23 -9.82 3.11
N VAL A 175 4.38 -9.36 4.02
CA VAL A 175 4.30 -7.96 4.46
C VAL A 175 4.24 -7.94 5.98
N THR A 176 4.97 -7.02 6.61
CA THR A 176 4.90 -6.82 8.06
C THR A 176 3.93 -5.68 8.41
N PRO A 177 3.28 -5.70 9.58
CA PRO A 177 2.35 -4.66 9.99
C PRO A 177 2.94 -3.24 9.96
N GLU A 178 4.24 -3.09 10.20
CA GLU A 178 4.94 -1.81 10.18
C GLU A 178 5.07 -1.22 8.77
N GLN A 179 5.02 -2.08 7.75
CA GLN A 179 5.06 -1.69 6.35
C GLN A 179 3.70 -1.21 5.83
N VAL A 180 2.60 -1.54 6.54
CA VAL A 180 1.23 -1.21 6.12
C VAL A 180 0.75 0.03 6.84
N ILE A 181 0.70 1.17 6.14
CA ILE A 181 0.43 2.46 6.78
C ILE A 181 -0.99 2.57 7.34
N TYR A 182 -1.97 2.00 6.68
CA TYR A 182 -3.36 2.10 7.12
C TYR A 182 -3.70 1.26 8.36
N PHE A 183 -2.73 0.52 8.91
CA PHE A 183 -2.85 -0.11 10.23
C PHE A 183 -2.54 0.85 11.37
N GLN A 184 -1.74 1.88 11.11
CA GLN A 184 -1.24 2.80 12.15
C GLN A 184 -2.31 3.78 12.66
N GLY A 185 -3.38 4.03 11.90
CA GLY A 185 -4.41 5.01 12.22
C GLY A 185 -5.40 4.59 13.33
N ARG A 186 -5.56 3.30 13.59
CA ARG A 186 -6.53 2.78 14.58
C ARG A 186 -6.08 2.89 16.03
N ASN A 187 -4.78 2.87 16.30
CA ASN A 187 -4.25 2.92 17.67
C ASN A 187 -4.36 4.31 18.31
N SER A 188 -4.67 5.37 17.54
CA SER A 188 -4.80 6.73 18.06
C SER A 188 -6.22 7.08 18.55
N LEU A 189 -7.24 6.29 18.19
CA LEU A 189 -8.62 6.52 18.65
C LEU A 189 -8.89 6.02 20.09
N SER A 190 -7.98 5.23 20.68
CA SER A 190 -8.05 4.79 22.07
C SER A 190 -7.46 5.79 23.08
N ALA A 191 -6.89 6.91 22.63
CA ALA A 191 -6.22 7.90 23.47
C ALA A 191 -6.90 9.29 23.48
N VAL A 192 -8.23 9.33 23.36
CA VAL A 192 -8.97 10.53 23.77
C VAL A 192 -9.17 10.40 25.27
N SER A 193 -8.23 10.94 26.04
CA SER A 193 -8.36 11.13 27.48
C SER A 193 -9.49 12.15 27.72
N ASP A 194 -10.60 11.67 28.25
CA ASP A 194 -11.65 12.53 28.83
C ASP A 194 -11.05 13.32 30.00
N PRO A 195 -11.17 14.66 30.04
CA PRO A 195 -10.57 15.48 31.10
C PRO A 195 -11.26 15.32 32.47
N SER A 196 -12.25 14.48 32.61
CA SER A 196 -12.99 14.24 33.86
C SER A 196 -12.51 13.00 34.61
N GLY A 197 -11.26 12.84 34.93
CA GLY A 197 -10.63 11.98 35.96
C GLY A 197 -11.36 10.80 36.62
N GLU A 198 -12.42 10.24 36.05
CA GLU A 198 -13.09 9.06 36.56
C GLU A 198 -12.57 7.81 35.86
N SER A 199 -11.90 6.95 36.64
CA SER A 199 -11.43 5.63 36.24
C SER A 199 -12.63 4.72 35.91
N ARG A 200 -13.10 4.73 34.67
CA ARG A 200 -13.99 3.68 34.19
C ARG A 200 -13.13 2.48 33.83
N GLU A 201 -13.42 1.34 34.42
CA GLU A 201 -12.89 0.05 34.00
C GLU A 201 -13.09 -0.08 32.47
N MET A 202 -12.00 -0.20 31.74
CA MET A 202 -12.00 -0.36 30.30
C MET A 202 -12.67 -1.71 29.98
N PRO A 203 -13.68 -1.75 29.10
CA PRO A 203 -14.17 -3.03 28.61
C PRO A 203 -13.02 -3.76 27.91
N ASP A 204 -13.02 -5.08 28.06
CA ASP A 204 -12.00 -5.98 27.54
C ASP A 204 -11.72 -5.65 26.05
N LYS A 205 -10.45 -5.52 25.68
CA LYS A 205 -10.02 -5.07 24.34
C LYS A 205 -10.60 -5.92 23.20
N ASP A 206 -11.14 -7.09 23.51
CA ASP A 206 -11.76 -8.01 22.56
C ASP A 206 -13.25 -7.74 22.31
N GLU A 207 -13.99 -7.09 23.22
CA GLU A 207 -15.43 -6.79 23.02
C GLU A 207 -15.72 -5.62 22.07
N VAL A 208 -14.78 -4.70 21.87
CA VAL A 208 -14.98 -3.52 21.01
C VAL A 208 -15.09 -3.88 19.51
N PHE A 209 -14.75 -5.12 19.13
CA PHE A 209 -14.64 -5.56 17.73
C PHE A 209 -15.94 -6.12 17.12
N PHE A 210 -16.96 -6.44 17.89
CA PHE A 210 -18.19 -7.04 17.37
C PHE A 210 -19.33 -6.06 17.09
N SER A 211 -19.09 -4.76 17.14
CA SER A 211 -20.12 -3.80 16.74
C SER A 211 -20.25 -3.75 15.22
N VAL A 212 -21.49 -3.74 14.72
CA VAL A 212 -21.84 -3.59 13.30
C VAL A 212 -21.06 -2.40 12.72
N PRO A 213 -20.35 -2.57 11.59
CA PRO A 213 -19.62 -1.47 10.96
C PRO A 213 -20.60 -0.38 10.47
N ASP A 214 -20.17 0.87 10.54
CA ASP A 214 -20.94 1.99 9.97
C ASP A 214 -20.90 1.96 8.44
N ILE A 215 -19.76 1.57 7.90
CA ILE A 215 -19.48 1.57 6.46
C ILE A 215 -18.80 0.25 6.10
N THR A 216 -19.26 -0.38 5.02
CA THR A 216 -18.63 -1.55 4.41
C THR A 216 -18.02 -1.14 3.09
N ILE A 217 -16.73 -1.43 2.89
CA ILE A 217 -16.00 -1.17 1.64
C ILE A 217 -15.67 -2.52 1.00
N ILE A 218 -15.89 -2.66 -0.32
CA ILE A 218 -15.54 -3.88 -1.06
C ILE A 218 -14.47 -3.53 -2.09
N GLY A 219 -13.33 -4.22 -2.06
CA GLY A 219 -12.31 -4.02 -3.09
C GLY A 219 -10.91 -4.48 -2.74
N GLU A 220 -9.93 -3.95 -3.48
CA GLU A 220 -8.52 -4.24 -3.36
C GLU A 220 -7.96 -3.72 -2.03
N PRO A 221 -7.21 -4.53 -1.26
CA PRO A 221 -6.94 -4.24 0.15
C PRO A 221 -6.09 -3.00 0.40
N VAL A 222 -5.14 -2.67 -0.47
CA VAL A 222 -4.22 -1.54 -0.24
C VAL A 222 -4.92 -0.21 -0.45
N THR A 223 -5.60 -0.06 -1.58
CA THR A 223 -6.34 1.17 -1.91
C THR A 223 -7.53 1.36 -0.98
N MET A 224 -8.32 0.31 -0.78
CA MET A 224 -9.51 0.39 0.08
C MET A 224 -9.16 0.47 1.56
N GLY A 225 -8.06 -0.16 1.99
CA GLY A 225 -7.53 0.00 3.35
C GLY A 225 -7.08 1.44 3.63
N SER A 226 -6.42 2.07 2.66
CA SER A 226 -6.03 3.49 2.75
C SER A 226 -7.25 4.41 2.81
N LEU A 227 -8.27 4.15 1.98
CA LEU A 227 -9.54 4.88 2.01
C LEU A 227 -10.27 4.70 3.35
N ALA A 228 -10.32 3.47 3.86
CA ALA A 228 -10.93 3.16 5.15
C ALA A 228 -10.26 3.94 6.28
N ALA A 229 -8.92 4.00 6.29
CA ALA A 229 -8.18 4.76 7.30
C ALA A 229 -8.53 6.26 7.27
N VAL A 230 -8.65 6.86 6.08
CA VAL A 230 -9.08 8.26 5.94
C VAL A 230 -10.49 8.48 6.48
N ILE A 231 -11.41 7.60 6.13
CA ILE A 231 -12.81 7.70 6.59
C ILE A 231 -12.87 7.58 8.12
N GLU A 232 -12.16 6.63 8.70
CA GLU A 232 -12.09 6.43 10.15
C GLU A 232 -11.52 7.67 10.86
N GLN A 233 -10.42 8.23 10.34
CA GLN A 233 -9.77 9.41 10.93
C GLN A 233 -10.60 10.68 10.79
N LYS A 234 -11.18 10.90 9.61
CA LYS A 234 -11.89 12.15 9.31
C LYS A 234 -13.30 12.20 9.91
N TYR A 235 -13.97 11.05 9.96
CA TYR A 235 -15.38 10.99 10.33
C TYR A 235 -15.66 10.17 11.61
N GLY A 236 -14.66 9.55 12.21
CA GLY A 236 -14.82 8.70 13.41
C GLY A 236 -15.74 7.49 13.18
N LYS A 237 -15.87 7.02 11.92
CA LYS A 237 -16.75 5.92 11.54
C LYS A 237 -15.99 4.61 11.54
N LYS A 238 -16.67 3.51 11.96
CA LYS A 238 -16.08 2.17 11.84
C LYS A 238 -16.23 1.66 10.42
N VAL A 239 -15.14 1.28 9.80
CA VAL A 239 -15.10 0.76 8.44
C VAL A 239 -14.66 -0.70 8.45
N GLN A 240 -15.42 -1.56 7.77
CA GLN A 240 -15.04 -2.93 7.46
C GLN A 240 -14.67 -3.04 5.99
N LEU A 241 -13.56 -3.69 5.71
CA LEU A 241 -13.15 -4.04 4.34
C LEU A 241 -13.47 -5.51 4.06
N LEU A 242 -14.20 -5.75 2.97
CA LEU A 242 -14.43 -7.07 2.39
C LEU A 242 -13.59 -7.18 1.10
N CYS A 243 -12.64 -8.08 1.09
CA CYS A 243 -11.73 -8.27 -0.04
C CYS A 243 -12.16 -9.48 -0.87
N PRO A 244 -12.54 -9.31 -2.16
CA PRO A 244 -12.92 -10.41 -3.04
C PRO A 244 -11.75 -11.02 -3.80
N LEU A 245 -10.52 -10.60 -3.51
CA LEU A 245 -9.30 -11.02 -4.19
C LEU A 245 -8.46 -11.94 -3.31
N GLU A 246 -7.54 -12.71 -3.94
CA GLU A 246 -6.46 -13.36 -3.21
C GLU A 246 -5.63 -12.27 -2.54
N ILE A 247 -5.41 -12.43 -1.24
CA ILE A 247 -4.71 -11.44 -0.45
C ILE A 247 -3.35 -11.96 0.01
N THR A 248 -2.45 -11.02 0.23
CA THR A 248 -1.21 -11.24 0.97
C THR A 248 -1.51 -11.26 2.46
N GLU A 249 -0.94 -12.21 3.17
CA GLU A 249 -0.98 -12.25 4.62
C GLU A 249 -0.45 -10.92 5.18
N GLY A 250 -1.18 -10.31 6.10
CA GLY A 250 -0.83 -9.02 6.70
C GLY A 250 -1.39 -7.78 6.01
N LEU A 251 -2.22 -7.90 4.96
CA LEU A 251 -2.89 -6.75 4.33
C LEU A 251 -4.27 -6.43 4.92
N LEU A 252 -4.93 -7.36 5.57
CA LEU A 252 -6.21 -7.14 6.21
C LEU A 252 -6.04 -6.85 7.71
N ARG A 253 -6.80 -5.88 8.20
CA ARG A 253 -6.85 -5.54 9.62
C ARG A 253 -7.77 -6.50 10.36
N LYS A 254 -7.67 -6.57 11.68
CA LYS A 254 -8.64 -7.31 12.50
C LYS A 254 -10.05 -6.77 12.24
N GLY A 255 -10.96 -7.64 11.80
CA GLY A 255 -12.33 -7.31 11.42
C GLY A 255 -12.57 -7.08 9.93
N ASP A 256 -11.52 -6.98 9.11
CA ASP A 256 -11.61 -7.08 7.66
C ASP A 256 -11.60 -8.56 7.25
N GLU A 257 -12.21 -8.91 6.12
CA GLU A 257 -12.38 -10.31 5.71
C GLU A 257 -12.11 -10.51 4.21
N THR A 258 -11.57 -11.66 3.87
CA THR A 258 -11.58 -12.15 2.49
C THR A 258 -12.88 -12.89 2.23
N ILE A 259 -13.57 -12.55 1.14
CA ILE A 259 -14.84 -13.16 0.79
C ILE A 259 -14.74 -13.75 -0.62
N CYS A 260 -14.91 -15.06 -0.71
CA CYS A 260 -14.94 -15.76 -1.99
C CYS A 260 -16.38 -16.12 -2.35
N GLY A 261 -16.82 -15.67 -3.53
CA GLY A 261 -18.14 -16.00 -4.06
C GLY A 261 -19.25 -15.00 -3.74
N GLU A 262 -20.23 -14.94 -4.64
CA GLU A 262 -21.32 -13.97 -4.61
C GLU A 262 -22.26 -14.20 -3.43
N GLU A 263 -22.62 -15.46 -3.17
CA GLU A 263 -23.54 -15.83 -2.07
C GLU A 263 -22.99 -15.44 -0.69
N ALA A 264 -21.68 -15.68 -0.46
CA ALA A 264 -21.02 -15.30 0.78
C ALA A 264 -20.95 -13.77 0.94
N MET A 265 -20.71 -13.05 -0.16
CA MET A 265 -20.71 -11.59 -0.17
C MET A 265 -22.11 -11.04 0.13
N GLU A 266 -23.16 -11.57 -0.52
CA GLU A 266 -24.54 -11.17 -0.28
C GLU A 266 -24.93 -11.37 1.19
N GLU A 267 -24.55 -12.50 1.79
CA GLU A 267 -24.83 -12.77 3.21
C GLU A 267 -24.20 -11.72 4.14
N LYS A 268 -22.94 -11.36 3.89
CA LYS A 268 -22.23 -10.33 4.67
C LYS A 268 -22.84 -8.93 4.51
N LEU A 269 -23.42 -8.64 3.36
CA LEU A 269 -24.00 -7.35 3.06
C LEU A 269 -25.41 -7.16 3.63
N LYS A 270 -26.12 -8.20 4.08
CA LYS A 270 -27.51 -8.12 4.55
C LYS A 270 -27.77 -7.03 5.60
N THR A 271 -26.79 -6.77 6.46
CA THR A 271 -26.91 -5.78 7.54
C THR A 271 -26.17 -4.47 7.24
N ALA A 272 -25.49 -4.36 6.09
CA ALA A 272 -24.73 -3.18 5.73
C ALA A 272 -25.67 -1.98 5.46
N ARG A 273 -25.30 -0.82 6.01
CA ARG A 273 -26.07 0.43 5.87
C ARG A 273 -25.50 1.35 4.82
N ILE A 274 -24.18 1.46 4.77
CA ILE A 274 -23.43 2.26 3.80
C ILE A 274 -22.44 1.31 3.14
N ILE A 275 -22.47 1.25 1.82
CA ILE A 275 -21.60 0.38 1.02
C ILE A 275 -20.84 1.23 0.02
N VAL A 276 -19.52 1.04 -0.03
CA VAL A 276 -18.63 1.63 -1.05
C VAL A 276 -18.05 0.49 -1.86
N ALA A 277 -18.42 0.36 -3.12
CA ALA A 277 -18.02 -0.78 -3.94
C ALA A 277 -18.10 -0.48 -5.44
N ASP A 278 -17.53 -1.39 -6.24
CA ASP A 278 -17.77 -1.41 -7.68
C ASP A 278 -19.27 -1.59 -7.96
N PRO A 279 -19.84 -0.87 -8.96
CA PRO A 279 -21.26 -0.99 -9.32
C PRO A 279 -21.74 -2.42 -9.62
N LEU A 280 -20.82 -3.34 -9.94
CA LEU A 280 -21.11 -4.76 -10.13
C LEU A 280 -21.76 -5.41 -8.90
N TYR A 281 -21.44 -4.92 -7.70
CA TYR A 281 -21.98 -5.46 -6.45
C TYR A 281 -23.39 -4.93 -6.12
N ARG A 282 -23.87 -3.90 -6.82
CA ARG A 282 -25.17 -3.27 -6.50
C ARG A 282 -26.35 -4.23 -6.50
N PRO A 283 -26.46 -5.24 -7.40
CA PRO A 283 -27.59 -6.17 -7.41
C PRO A 283 -27.75 -7.00 -6.13
N ILE A 284 -26.65 -7.34 -5.45
CA ILE A 284 -26.64 -8.14 -4.23
C ILE A 284 -26.70 -7.30 -2.94
N CYS A 285 -26.69 -5.97 -3.07
CA CYS A 285 -26.77 -5.08 -1.92
C CYS A 285 -28.22 -4.89 -1.43
N PRO A 286 -28.45 -4.71 -0.12
CA PRO A 286 -29.77 -4.37 0.42
C PRO A 286 -30.31 -3.09 -0.23
N LYS A 287 -31.60 -3.09 -0.62
CA LYS A 287 -32.25 -1.90 -1.24
C LYS A 287 -32.30 -0.70 -0.29
N THR A 288 -32.18 -0.93 1.01
CA THR A 288 -32.18 0.10 2.06
C THR A 288 -30.79 0.69 2.31
N ALA A 289 -29.72 0.07 1.77
CA ALA A 289 -28.36 0.56 1.93
C ALA A 289 -28.07 1.77 1.01
N ILE A 290 -27.33 2.72 1.54
CA ILE A 290 -26.74 3.80 0.74
C ILE A 290 -25.54 3.24 0.02
N PHE A 291 -25.54 3.29 -1.30
CA PHE A 291 -24.47 2.74 -2.15
C PHE A 291 -23.68 3.84 -2.84
N TYR A 292 -22.39 3.87 -2.56
CA TYR A 292 -21.42 4.74 -3.23
C TYR A 292 -20.64 3.93 -4.27
N GLU A 293 -20.75 4.34 -5.52
CA GLU A 293 -20.06 3.68 -6.64
C GLU A 293 -18.58 4.01 -6.66
N MET A 294 -17.76 2.97 -6.70
CA MET A 294 -16.30 3.07 -6.85
C MET A 294 -15.84 2.03 -7.88
N PRO A 295 -15.92 2.36 -9.17
CA PRO A 295 -15.58 1.41 -10.24
C PRO A 295 -14.14 0.93 -10.18
N HIS A 296 -13.97 -0.38 -10.39
CA HIS A 296 -12.67 -1.03 -10.41
C HIS A 296 -12.54 -1.89 -11.68
N ILE A 297 -11.48 -1.68 -12.48
CA ILE A 297 -11.36 -2.33 -13.79
C ILE A 297 -11.27 -3.85 -13.68
N ALA A 298 -10.60 -4.38 -12.65
CA ALA A 298 -10.50 -5.82 -12.47
C ALA A 298 -11.85 -6.50 -12.19
N PHE A 299 -12.84 -5.76 -11.68
CA PHE A 299 -14.17 -6.30 -11.37
C PHE A 299 -15.15 -6.13 -12.51
N SER A 300 -15.37 -4.89 -12.96
CA SER A 300 -16.40 -4.55 -13.95
C SER A 300 -15.85 -4.14 -15.31
N GLY A 301 -14.54 -4.25 -15.52
CA GLY A 301 -13.89 -3.79 -16.74
C GLY A 301 -14.04 -2.28 -16.92
N ARG A 302 -14.24 -1.86 -18.19
CA ARG A 302 -14.40 -0.43 -18.52
C ARG A 302 -15.86 0.05 -18.56
N ILE A 303 -16.81 -0.81 -18.17
CA ILE A 303 -18.25 -0.54 -18.33
C ILE A 303 -18.65 0.76 -17.62
N TYR A 304 -18.17 0.95 -16.39
CA TYR A 304 -18.56 2.10 -15.57
C TYR A 304 -17.56 3.26 -15.61
N LEU A 305 -16.35 3.08 -16.16
CA LEU A 305 -15.31 4.11 -16.16
C LEU A 305 -15.70 5.37 -16.93
N ARG A 306 -16.41 5.25 -18.05
CA ARG A 306 -16.82 6.40 -18.87
C ARG A 306 -17.67 7.43 -18.12
N LYS A 307 -18.37 6.99 -17.06
CA LYS A 307 -19.15 7.88 -16.19
C LYS A 307 -18.28 8.80 -15.34
N TYR A 308 -17.10 8.32 -14.93
CA TYR A 308 -16.22 9.00 -13.97
C TYR A 308 -15.00 9.62 -14.64
N PHE A 309 -14.61 9.10 -15.78
CA PHE A 309 -13.49 9.59 -16.58
C PHE A 309 -13.97 9.76 -18.03
N PRO A 310 -14.74 10.83 -18.33
CA PRO A 310 -15.09 11.15 -19.70
C PRO A 310 -13.82 11.45 -20.50
N GLU A 311 -13.76 10.92 -21.73
CA GLU A 311 -12.67 11.15 -22.69
C GLU A 311 -12.61 12.61 -23.14
#